data_e88e7b484f7597b9aba0aeb7278d013f
#
_entry.id   e88e7b484f7597b9aba0aeb7278d013f
#
_cell.length_a   1.000
_cell.length_b   1.000
_cell.length_c   1.000
_cell.angle_alpha   90.00
_cell.angle_beta   90.00
_cell.angle_gamma   90.00
#
_symmetry.space_group_name_H-M   'P 1'
#
loop_
_entity.id
_entity.type
_entity.pdbx_description
1 polymer ?
#
loop_
_entity_poly.entity_id
_entity_poly.type
_entity_poly.pdbx_seq_one_letter_code
_entity_poly.pdbx_strand_id
1 'polypeptide(L)'
;AGGQDLTSVATITQSQVSTADFTTRASGVVSGLHVVAAVLEYCGVNHYEVLVDEGAKVSAGKVLITAQGNTQKILLAERTALNFLSHLSGISTLTNQWVSEISGTKCQIRDTRKTTPGLRMLEKFAVRMGGGVNHRLSLSQAALIKDNHIMAAGSISDAFNAIKKMYPDKSIEIEVDSIDQLKEAITLKPDLILLDNMSTDQCSEAVSITNGLVKLEASGGIAITNAKAYAATGVDYLAIGSLTHSAPALDIGLDFRKGK
;
A
#
# COMPACT_ATOMS: atom_id res chain seq x y z
N ALA A 1 13.29 3.04 -22.13
CA ALA A 1 14.33 2.31 -22.86
C ALA A 1 14.04 2.44 -24.36
N GLY A 2 14.86 3.22 -25.09
CA GLY A 2 14.72 3.35 -26.53
C GLY A 2 15.46 2.19 -27.21
N GLY A 3 14.75 1.32 -27.91
CA GLY A 3 15.36 0.25 -28.68
C GLY A 3 14.29 -0.66 -29.27
N GLN A 4 14.64 -1.37 -30.33
CA GLN A 4 13.79 -2.40 -30.91
C GLN A 4 13.88 -3.68 -30.08
N ASP A 5 12.76 -4.35 -29.88
CA ASP A 5 12.76 -5.74 -29.42
C ASP A 5 13.28 -6.64 -30.56
N LEU A 6 14.58 -6.96 -30.47
CA LEU A 6 15.28 -7.72 -31.50
C LEU A 6 14.63 -9.08 -31.76
N THR A 7 14.13 -9.72 -30.71
CA THR A 7 13.49 -11.04 -30.81
C THR A 7 12.19 -10.94 -31.57
N SER A 8 11.29 -10.05 -31.15
CA SER A 8 9.99 -9.88 -31.80
C SER A 8 10.13 -9.44 -33.26
N VAL A 9 11.08 -8.52 -33.55
CA VAL A 9 11.32 -8.06 -34.94
C VAL A 9 11.85 -9.18 -35.83
N ALA A 10 12.72 -10.05 -35.29
CA ALA A 10 13.32 -11.14 -36.07
C ALA A 10 12.38 -12.35 -36.29
N THR A 11 11.43 -12.58 -35.35
CA THR A 11 10.64 -13.83 -35.33
C THR A 11 9.17 -13.65 -35.68
N ILE A 12 8.65 -12.43 -35.65
CA ILE A 12 7.23 -12.11 -35.79
C ILE A 12 7.04 -11.15 -36.97
N THR A 13 6.14 -11.45 -37.88
CA THR A 13 5.85 -10.54 -38.98
C THR A 13 5.19 -9.25 -38.51
N GLN A 14 5.50 -8.14 -39.17
CA GLN A 14 5.01 -6.80 -38.78
C GLN A 14 3.47 -6.70 -38.83
N SER A 15 2.81 -7.51 -39.66
CA SER A 15 1.34 -7.53 -39.80
C SER A 15 0.66 -8.53 -38.86
N GLN A 16 1.41 -9.31 -38.07
CA GLN A 16 0.81 -10.34 -37.22
C GLN A 16 -0.01 -9.72 -36.09
N VAL A 17 -1.24 -10.23 -35.95
CA VAL A 17 -2.19 -9.87 -34.87
C VAL A 17 -2.40 -11.08 -33.98
N SER A 18 -2.46 -10.84 -32.69
CA SER A 18 -2.70 -11.88 -31.68
C SER A 18 -3.66 -11.40 -30.61
N THR A 19 -4.22 -12.36 -29.88
CA THR A 19 -4.94 -12.14 -28.64
C THR A 19 -4.13 -12.76 -27.50
N ALA A 20 -3.95 -12.01 -26.41
CA ALA A 20 -3.23 -12.46 -25.23
C ALA A 20 -3.98 -12.12 -23.95
N ASP A 21 -3.85 -12.98 -22.96
CA ASP A 21 -4.53 -12.90 -21.67
C ASP A 21 -3.51 -12.67 -20.55
N PHE A 22 -3.73 -11.64 -19.74
CA PHE A 22 -3.06 -11.48 -18.46
C PHE A 22 -3.75 -12.37 -17.43
N THR A 23 -3.08 -13.43 -17.01
CA THR A 23 -3.65 -14.51 -16.20
C THR A 23 -2.90 -14.66 -14.89
N THR A 24 -3.61 -14.64 -13.75
CA THR A 24 -2.97 -14.91 -12.46
C THR A 24 -2.61 -16.39 -12.30
N ARG A 25 -1.42 -16.67 -11.74
CA ARG A 25 -0.93 -18.02 -11.42
C ARG A 25 -1.22 -18.43 -9.98
N ALA A 26 -1.57 -17.45 -9.14
CA ALA A 26 -1.87 -17.64 -7.73
C ALA A 26 -3.16 -16.90 -7.34
N SER A 27 -3.75 -17.29 -6.20
CA SER A 27 -4.89 -16.55 -5.62
C SER A 27 -4.38 -15.26 -4.96
N GLY A 28 -5.15 -14.17 -5.07
CA GLY A 28 -4.78 -12.88 -4.49
C GLY A 28 -5.83 -11.80 -4.67
N VAL A 29 -5.43 -10.57 -4.43
CA VAL A 29 -6.22 -9.35 -4.65
C VAL A 29 -5.57 -8.54 -5.76
N VAL A 30 -6.31 -8.21 -6.79
CA VAL A 30 -5.79 -7.54 -7.99
C VAL A 30 -5.71 -6.03 -7.77
N SER A 31 -4.61 -5.42 -8.20
CA SER A 31 -4.46 -3.97 -8.28
C SER A 31 -3.48 -3.56 -9.37
N GLY A 32 -3.77 -2.44 -10.06
CA GLY A 32 -2.93 -1.90 -11.12
C GLY A 32 -3.44 -2.17 -12.53
N LEU A 33 -4.71 -2.56 -12.69
CA LEU A 33 -5.33 -2.78 -14.00
C LEU A 33 -5.30 -1.52 -14.87
N HIS A 34 -5.53 -0.34 -14.27
CA HIS A 34 -5.45 0.93 -14.99
C HIS A 34 -4.02 1.25 -15.47
N VAL A 35 -3.00 0.81 -14.74
CA VAL A 35 -1.60 0.97 -15.16
C VAL A 35 -1.30 0.07 -16.36
N VAL A 36 -1.81 -1.18 -16.35
CA VAL A 36 -1.69 -2.07 -17.51
C VAL A 36 -2.35 -1.47 -18.73
N ALA A 37 -3.57 -0.96 -18.60
CA ALA A 37 -4.28 -0.28 -19.68
C ALA A 37 -3.45 0.86 -20.29
N ALA A 38 -2.92 1.74 -19.44
CA ALA A 38 -2.05 2.85 -19.87
C ALA A 38 -0.77 2.37 -20.58
N VAL A 39 -0.15 1.28 -20.12
CA VAL A 39 1.03 0.68 -20.77
C VAL A 39 0.67 0.11 -22.13
N LEU A 40 -0.46 -0.60 -22.25
CA LEU A 40 -0.96 -1.14 -23.52
C LEU A 40 -1.21 -0.01 -24.53
N GLU A 41 -1.93 1.03 -24.13
CA GLU A 41 -2.21 2.20 -24.97
C GLU A 41 -0.92 2.93 -25.40
N TYR A 42 0.03 3.13 -24.48
CA TYR A 42 1.32 3.74 -24.78
C TYR A 42 2.12 2.94 -25.82
N CYS A 43 2.01 1.61 -25.80
CA CYS A 43 2.61 0.74 -26.79
C CYS A 43 1.78 0.60 -28.08
N GLY A 44 0.62 1.26 -28.17
CA GLY A 44 -0.28 1.25 -29.33
C GLY A 44 -1.12 -0.02 -29.45
N VAL A 45 -1.47 -0.65 -28.32
CA VAL A 45 -2.45 -1.72 -28.19
C VAL A 45 -3.73 -1.12 -27.62
N ASN A 46 -4.69 -0.77 -28.47
CA ASN A 46 -5.88 -0.02 -28.10
C ASN A 46 -7.16 -0.88 -27.95
N HIS A 47 -7.04 -2.18 -28.28
CA HIS A 47 -8.14 -3.15 -28.08
C HIS A 47 -7.79 -4.05 -26.90
N TYR A 48 -8.40 -3.79 -25.76
CA TYR A 48 -8.29 -4.63 -24.57
C TYR A 48 -9.60 -4.58 -23.78
N GLU A 49 -9.82 -5.63 -23.00
CA GLU A 49 -10.97 -5.75 -22.12
C GLU A 49 -10.48 -6.09 -20.71
N VAL A 50 -10.88 -5.29 -19.73
CA VAL A 50 -10.63 -5.51 -18.31
C VAL A 50 -11.76 -6.36 -17.77
N LEU A 51 -11.45 -7.55 -17.25
CA LEU A 51 -12.43 -8.60 -16.90
C LEU A 51 -12.70 -8.71 -15.39
N VAL A 52 -12.02 -7.91 -14.58
CA VAL A 52 -12.18 -7.86 -13.13
C VAL A 52 -12.01 -6.42 -12.65
N ASP A 53 -12.51 -6.13 -11.45
CA ASP A 53 -12.37 -4.81 -10.83
C ASP A 53 -11.07 -4.69 -10.02
N GLU A 54 -10.59 -3.46 -9.82
CA GLU A 54 -9.55 -3.16 -8.83
C GLU A 54 -10.03 -3.62 -7.44
N GLY A 55 -9.17 -4.29 -6.69
CA GLY A 55 -9.51 -4.86 -5.38
C GLY A 55 -10.26 -6.20 -5.43
N ALA A 56 -10.52 -6.75 -6.61
CA ALA A 56 -11.17 -8.06 -6.73
C ALA A 56 -10.29 -9.18 -6.19
N LYS A 57 -10.89 -10.08 -5.40
CA LYS A 57 -10.27 -11.35 -4.99
C LYS A 57 -10.38 -12.34 -6.13
N VAL A 58 -9.27 -12.92 -6.52
CA VAL A 58 -9.18 -13.86 -7.64
C VAL A 58 -8.48 -15.16 -7.23
N SER A 59 -8.84 -16.24 -7.93
CA SER A 59 -8.17 -17.52 -7.81
C SER A 59 -7.15 -17.71 -8.94
N ALA A 60 -6.21 -18.62 -8.76
CA ALA A 60 -5.27 -19.02 -9.81
C ALA A 60 -6.02 -19.40 -11.11
N GLY A 61 -5.46 -19.00 -12.25
CA GLY A 61 -6.05 -19.23 -13.58
C GLY A 61 -7.10 -18.19 -14.01
N LYS A 62 -7.42 -17.18 -13.17
CA LYS A 62 -8.35 -16.12 -13.58
C LYS A 62 -7.68 -15.19 -14.60
N VAL A 63 -8.33 -14.97 -15.73
CA VAL A 63 -7.97 -13.95 -16.71
C VAL A 63 -8.41 -12.58 -16.16
N LEU A 64 -7.49 -11.63 -16.13
CA LEU A 64 -7.68 -10.28 -15.60
C LEU A 64 -7.94 -9.26 -16.70
N ILE A 65 -7.17 -9.36 -17.78
CA ILE A 65 -7.26 -8.49 -18.97
C ILE A 65 -7.03 -9.37 -20.20
N THR A 66 -7.82 -9.17 -21.23
CA THR A 66 -7.56 -9.68 -22.57
C THR A 66 -7.12 -8.52 -23.46
N ALA A 67 -6.00 -8.66 -24.16
CA ALA A 67 -5.50 -7.68 -25.12
C ALA A 67 -5.46 -8.28 -26.53
N GLN A 68 -5.88 -7.50 -27.55
CA GLN A 68 -5.85 -7.90 -28.94
C GLN A 68 -5.17 -6.82 -29.78
N GLY A 69 -4.23 -7.21 -30.64
CA GLY A 69 -3.55 -6.24 -31.50
C GLY A 69 -2.30 -6.80 -32.13
N ASN A 70 -1.48 -5.89 -32.62
CA ASN A 70 -0.18 -6.23 -33.19
C ASN A 70 0.68 -7.00 -32.18
N THR A 71 1.15 -8.19 -32.58
CA THR A 71 1.86 -9.12 -31.68
C THR A 71 3.15 -8.51 -31.11
N GLN A 72 3.94 -7.80 -31.94
CA GLN A 72 5.17 -7.16 -31.50
C GLN A 72 4.88 -6.07 -30.44
N LYS A 73 3.78 -5.31 -30.59
CA LYS A 73 3.38 -4.27 -29.64
C LYS A 73 2.90 -4.85 -28.30
N ILE A 74 2.17 -5.97 -28.33
CA ILE A 74 1.75 -6.69 -27.11
C ILE A 74 2.99 -7.15 -26.34
N LEU A 75 3.96 -7.77 -27.00
CA LEU A 75 5.22 -8.21 -26.39
C LEU A 75 6.06 -7.04 -25.86
N LEU A 76 6.07 -5.90 -26.57
CA LEU A 76 6.74 -4.67 -26.09
C LEU A 76 6.14 -4.17 -24.77
N ALA A 77 4.82 -4.27 -24.60
CA ALA A 77 4.11 -3.86 -23.41
C ALA A 77 4.28 -4.85 -22.23
N GLU A 78 4.43 -6.14 -22.53
CA GLU A 78 4.31 -7.28 -21.60
C GLU A 78 5.06 -7.06 -20.29
N ARG A 79 6.39 -6.90 -20.35
CA ARG A 79 7.20 -6.90 -19.13
C ARG A 79 6.89 -5.72 -18.22
N THR A 80 6.68 -4.53 -18.79
CA THR A 80 6.31 -3.34 -18.01
C THR A 80 4.95 -3.50 -17.38
N ALA A 81 3.96 -3.96 -18.14
CA ALA A 81 2.60 -4.21 -17.65
C ALA A 81 2.60 -5.24 -16.51
N LEU A 82 3.26 -6.40 -16.71
CA LEU A 82 3.35 -7.45 -15.70
C LEU A 82 4.08 -7.00 -14.44
N ASN A 83 5.15 -6.23 -14.57
CA ASN A 83 5.89 -5.74 -13.39
C ASN A 83 5.00 -4.87 -12.49
N PHE A 84 4.25 -3.93 -13.05
CA PHE A 84 3.32 -3.10 -12.28
C PHE A 84 2.17 -3.94 -11.70
N LEU A 85 1.53 -4.77 -12.53
CA LEU A 85 0.39 -5.57 -12.11
C LEU A 85 0.74 -6.54 -10.98
N SER A 86 1.86 -7.26 -11.12
CA SER A 86 2.35 -8.21 -10.11
C SER A 86 2.76 -7.52 -8.82
N HIS A 87 3.46 -6.37 -8.90
CA HIS A 87 3.88 -5.62 -7.73
C HIS A 87 2.69 -5.04 -6.95
N LEU A 88 1.79 -4.35 -7.64
CA LEU A 88 0.63 -3.71 -6.98
C LEU A 88 -0.36 -4.74 -6.46
N SER A 89 -0.62 -5.82 -7.20
CA SER A 89 -1.44 -6.92 -6.72
C SER A 89 -0.80 -7.66 -5.54
N GLY A 90 0.53 -7.74 -5.49
CA GLY A 90 1.26 -8.27 -4.35
C GLY A 90 1.01 -7.45 -3.07
N ILE A 91 1.07 -6.12 -3.17
CA ILE A 91 0.76 -5.20 -2.06
C ILE A 91 -0.68 -5.37 -1.60
N SER A 92 -1.65 -5.40 -2.53
CA SER A 92 -3.07 -5.59 -2.20
C SER A 92 -3.32 -6.94 -1.54
N THR A 93 -2.68 -8.00 -2.04
CA THR A 93 -2.79 -9.35 -1.49
C THR A 93 -2.24 -9.41 -0.08
N LEU A 94 -1.02 -8.88 0.15
CA LEU A 94 -0.43 -8.83 1.48
C LEU A 94 -1.29 -8.00 2.44
N THR A 95 -1.76 -6.83 2.01
CA THR A 95 -2.63 -5.98 2.82
C THR A 95 -3.91 -6.73 3.21
N ASN A 96 -4.52 -7.48 2.28
CA ASN A 96 -5.72 -8.25 2.56
C ASN A 96 -5.46 -9.39 3.57
N GLN A 97 -4.28 -10.00 3.57
CA GLN A 97 -3.89 -10.97 4.58
C GLN A 97 -3.85 -10.34 5.97
N TRP A 98 -3.21 -9.17 6.11
CA TRP A 98 -3.17 -8.41 7.36
C TRP A 98 -4.56 -8.00 7.85
N VAL A 99 -5.39 -7.47 6.96
CA VAL A 99 -6.79 -7.10 7.28
C VAL A 99 -7.60 -8.31 7.75
N SER A 100 -7.40 -9.46 7.12
CA SER A 100 -8.09 -10.70 7.50
C SER A 100 -7.64 -11.19 8.88
N GLU A 101 -6.34 -11.06 9.21
CA GLU A 101 -5.79 -11.49 10.49
C GLU A 101 -6.37 -10.73 11.68
N ILE A 102 -6.65 -9.44 11.52
CA ILE A 102 -7.22 -8.60 12.58
C ILE A 102 -8.77 -8.54 12.55
N SER A 103 -9.40 -9.39 11.75
CA SER A 103 -10.87 -9.40 11.63
C SER A 103 -11.55 -9.60 12.98
N GLY A 104 -12.70 -8.95 13.17
CA GLY A 104 -13.45 -8.97 14.44
C GLY A 104 -12.97 -7.94 15.48
N THR A 105 -11.95 -7.12 15.16
CA THR A 105 -11.53 -5.96 15.96
C THR A 105 -11.94 -4.65 15.29
N LYS A 106 -11.89 -3.52 16.03
CA LYS A 106 -12.09 -2.18 15.44
C LYS A 106 -10.85 -1.65 14.71
N CYS A 107 -9.71 -2.30 14.90
CA CYS A 107 -8.41 -1.85 14.41
C CYS A 107 -8.34 -1.93 12.88
N GLN A 108 -7.64 -0.98 12.27
CA GLN A 108 -7.42 -0.94 10.82
C GLN A 108 -5.92 -1.05 10.49
N ILE A 109 -5.63 -1.77 9.42
CA ILE A 109 -4.26 -1.85 8.86
C ILE A 109 -3.96 -0.58 8.08
N ARG A 110 -2.81 0.02 8.34
CA ARG A 110 -2.38 1.28 7.76
C ARG A 110 -1.00 1.16 7.11
N ASP A 111 -0.81 1.83 5.98
CA ASP A 111 0.51 1.95 5.36
C ASP A 111 1.41 2.97 6.07
N THR A 112 2.57 3.22 5.51
CA THR A 112 3.52 4.24 5.96
C THR A 112 4.04 5.06 4.78
N ARG A 113 5.07 5.91 5.01
CA ARG A 113 5.82 6.57 3.93
C ARG A 113 7.06 5.78 3.47
N LYS A 114 7.28 4.56 4.00
CA LYS A 114 8.35 3.64 3.56
C LYS A 114 7.91 2.96 2.27
N THR A 115 8.01 3.67 1.14
CA THR A 115 7.53 3.27 -0.18
C THR A 115 8.67 3.25 -1.18
N THR A 116 8.51 2.48 -2.26
CA THR A 116 9.44 2.52 -3.40
C THR A 116 9.51 3.93 -3.98
N PRO A 117 10.71 4.49 -4.20
CA PRO A 117 10.86 5.81 -4.80
C PRO A 117 10.08 5.95 -6.11
N GLY A 118 9.29 7.01 -6.22
CA GLY A 118 8.44 7.27 -7.39
C GLY A 118 7.11 6.53 -7.42
N LEU A 119 6.91 5.44 -6.66
CA LEU A 119 5.70 4.61 -6.74
C LEU A 119 4.69 4.83 -5.60
N ARG A 120 4.94 5.76 -4.65
CA ARG A 120 4.10 5.92 -3.45
C ARG A 120 2.61 6.02 -3.72
N MET A 121 2.21 6.76 -4.75
CA MET A 121 0.78 6.94 -5.07
C MET A 121 0.13 5.62 -5.49
N LEU A 122 0.82 4.83 -6.32
CA LEU A 122 0.35 3.53 -6.79
C LEU A 122 0.34 2.50 -5.66
N GLU A 123 1.40 2.45 -4.85
CA GLU A 123 1.50 1.51 -3.73
C GLU A 123 0.44 1.79 -2.65
N LYS A 124 0.20 3.06 -2.32
CA LYS A 124 -0.88 3.44 -1.39
C LYS A 124 -2.28 3.20 -1.97
N PHE A 125 -2.46 3.31 -3.27
CA PHE A 125 -3.68 2.85 -3.94
C PHE A 125 -3.86 1.35 -3.75
N ALA A 126 -2.81 0.55 -3.98
CA ALA A 126 -2.84 -0.89 -3.80
C ALA A 126 -3.17 -1.32 -2.36
N VAL A 127 -2.66 -0.59 -1.34
CA VAL A 127 -3.04 -0.82 0.06
C VAL A 127 -4.55 -0.66 0.26
N ARG A 128 -5.18 0.39 -0.30
CA ARG A 128 -6.64 0.55 -0.22
C ARG A 128 -7.39 -0.59 -0.90
N MET A 129 -6.91 -1.05 -2.06
CA MET A 129 -7.50 -2.18 -2.78
C MET A 129 -7.42 -3.48 -1.96
N GLY A 130 -6.41 -3.63 -1.13
CA GLY A 130 -6.29 -4.74 -0.17
C GLY A 130 -7.18 -4.61 1.08
N GLY A 131 -7.89 -3.48 1.26
CA GLY A 131 -8.75 -3.21 2.42
C GLY A 131 -8.06 -2.44 3.56
N GLY A 132 -6.82 -1.99 3.37
CA GLY A 132 -6.12 -1.12 4.32
C GLY A 132 -6.49 0.36 4.15
N VAL A 133 -5.98 1.21 5.03
CA VAL A 133 -6.14 2.67 4.99
C VAL A 133 -4.79 3.36 4.84
N ASN A 134 -4.80 4.56 4.27
CA ASN A 134 -3.54 5.28 4.05
C ASN A 134 -3.16 6.15 5.25
N HIS A 135 -1.89 6.12 5.61
CA HIS A 135 -1.23 7.17 6.36
C HIS A 135 -0.97 8.39 5.45
N ARG A 136 -0.57 9.55 5.98
CA ARG A 136 -0.27 10.74 5.20
C ARG A 136 0.60 10.43 3.97
N LEU A 137 0.25 11.05 2.84
CA LEU A 137 0.94 10.88 1.56
C LEU A 137 2.27 11.66 1.52
N SER A 138 2.28 12.85 2.12
CA SER A 138 3.38 13.80 2.07
C SER A 138 3.59 14.50 3.40
N LEU A 139 4.70 15.21 3.54
CA LEU A 139 5.02 16.04 4.72
C LEU A 139 4.07 17.25 4.85
N SER A 140 3.47 17.70 3.75
CA SER A 140 2.56 18.84 3.71
C SER A 140 1.09 18.51 4.03
N GLN A 141 0.72 17.23 4.00
CA GLN A 141 -0.66 16.80 4.23
C GLN A 141 -1.04 16.86 5.71
N ALA A 142 -0.20 16.33 6.59
CA ALA A 142 -0.39 16.30 8.02
C ALA A 142 0.97 16.37 8.72
N ALA A 143 1.02 16.95 9.92
CA ALA A 143 2.22 16.92 10.74
C ALA A 143 2.36 15.56 11.44
N LEU A 144 3.60 15.11 11.63
CA LEU A 144 3.97 14.00 12.51
C LEU A 144 5.19 14.44 13.30
N ILE A 145 5.00 14.67 14.57
CA ILE A 145 6.06 15.01 15.51
C ILE A 145 6.79 13.72 15.87
N LYS A 146 8.09 13.69 15.69
CA LYS A 146 8.97 12.56 15.98
C LYS A 146 10.04 12.94 17.00
N ASP A 147 10.75 11.95 17.50
CA ASP A 147 11.88 12.06 18.43
C ASP A 147 12.82 13.24 18.11
N ASN A 148 13.29 13.31 16.87
CA ASN A 148 14.17 14.39 16.40
C ASN A 148 13.50 15.78 16.42
N HIS A 149 12.19 15.86 16.18
CA HIS A 149 11.47 17.12 16.29
C HIS A 149 11.33 17.55 17.76
N ILE A 150 11.05 16.61 18.67
CA ILE A 150 10.94 16.86 20.10
C ILE A 150 12.28 17.33 20.64
N MET A 151 13.36 16.63 20.28
CA MET A 151 14.72 17.02 20.69
C MET A 151 15.11 18.43 20.22
N ALA A 152 14.77 18.76 18.98
CA ALA A 152 15.09 20.07 18.39
C ALA A 152 14.21 21.21 18.94
N ALA A 153 12.96 20.94 19.29
CA ALA A 153 12.02 21.94 19.83
C ALA A 153 12.15 22.13 21.34
N GLY A 154 12.69 21.13 22.06
CA GLY A 154 12.86 21.11 23.51
C GLY A 154 11.85 20.23 24.25
N SER A 155 10.59 20.14 23.80
CA SER A 155 9.55 19.29 24.37
C SER A 155 8.49 18.89 23.34
N ILE A 156 7.64 17.90 23.66
CA ILE A 156 6.45 17.55 22.89
C ILE A 156 5.52 18.76 22.79
N SER A 157 5.30 19.43 23.91
CA SER A 157 4.42 20.60 24.01
C SER A 157 4.91 21.76 23.15
N ASP A 158 6.22 22.08 23.15
CA ASP A 158 6.79 23.13 22.30
C ASP A 158 6.64 22.83 20.83
N ALA A 159 6.95 21.59 20.41
CA ALA A 159 6.79 21.14 19.03
C ALA A 159 5.32 21.23 18.57
N PHE A 160 4.38 20.74 19.39
CA PHE A 160 2.95 20.77 19.08
C PHE A 160 2.42 22.22 18.97
N ASN A 161 2.74 23.07 19.93
CA ASN A 161 2.28 24.47 19.96
C ASN A 161 2.85 25.27 18.79
N ALA A 162 4.10 25.04 18.40
CA ALA A 162 4.71 25.67 17.22
C ALA A 162 3.97 25.32 15.93
N ILE A 163 3.63 24.02 15.74
CA ILE A 163 2.85 23.58 14.57
C ILE A 163 1.44 24.17 14.62
N LYS A 164 0.75 24.09 15.76
CA LYS A 164 -0.62 24.58 15.90
C LYS A 164 -0.73 26.06 15.63
N LYS A 165 0.27 26.85 16.04
CA LYS A 165 0.36 28.29 15.77
C LYS A 165 0.55 28.60 14.29
N MET A 166 1.39 27.82 13.58
CA MET A 166 1.74 28.07 12.18
C MET A 166 0.72 27.47 11.21
N TYR A 167 0.14 26.31 11.56
CA TYR A 167 -0.77 25.53 10.72
C TYR A 167 -1.99 25.06 11.51
N PRO A 168 -2.91 25.98 11.92
CA PRO A 168 -4.00 25.67 12.85
C PRO A 168 -4.97 24.60 12.34
N ASP A 169 -5.12 24.46 11.01
CA ASP A 169 -6.06 23.53 10.36
C ASP A 169 -5.43 22.19 9.98
N LYS A 170 -4.14 22.00 10.24
CA LYS A 170 -3.48 20.75 9.92
C LYS A 170 -3.64 19.73 11.03
N SER A 171 -3.92 18.48 10.63
CA SER A 171 -3.89 17.35 11.54
C SER A 171 -2.48 17.13 12.08
N ILE A 172 -2.39 16.86 13.39
CA ILE A 172 -1.13 16.63 14.09
C ILE A 172 -1.16 15.26 14.73
N GLU A 173 -0.18 14.46 14.38
CA GLU A 173 0.13 13.18 14.99
C GLU A 173 1.41 13.33 15.82
N ILE A 174 1.47 12.69 17.00
CA ILE A 174 2.64 12.69 17.89
C ILE A 174 3.11 11.27 18.07
N GLU A 175 4.38 11.00 17.73
CA GLU A 175 5.05 9.73 17.98
C GLU A 175 5.63 9.73 19.39
N VAL A 176 5.32 8.71 20.18
CA VAL A 176 5.76 8.54 21.57
C VAL A 176 6.34 7.14 21.76
N ASP A 177 7.39 7.00 22.57
CA ASP A 177 8.09 5.75 22.88
C ASP A 177 7.89 5.27 24.32
N SER A 178 7.19 6.07 25.14
CA SER A 178 6.97 5.79 26.56
C SER A 178 5.58 6.23 27.03
N ILE A 179 5.11 5.60 28.12
CA ILE A 179 3.83 5.95 28.75
C ILE A 179 3.86 7.39 29.33
N ASP A 180 5.01 7.88 29.76
CA ASP A 180 5.14 9.24 30.27
C ASP A 180 4.98 10.28 29.15
N GLN A 181 5.59 10.06 27.99
CA GLN A 181 5.36 10.89 26.80
C GLN A 181 3.89 10.82 26.33
N LEU A 182 3.25 9.65 26.41
CA LEU A 182 1.83 9.49 26.11
C LEU A 182 0.97 10.39 27.01
N LYS A 183 1.22 10.38 28.32
CA LYS A 183 0.49 11.22 29.28
C LYS A 183 0.64 12.72 28.97
N GLU A 184 1.84 13.17 28.59
CA GLU A 184 2.04 14.55 28.12
C GLU A 184 1.26 14.82 26.84
N ALA A 185 1.40 13.95 25.82
CA ALA A 185 0.78 14.12 24.50
C ALA A 185 -0.75 14.19 24.57
N ILE A 186 -1.41 13.39 25.41
CA ILE A 186 -2.87 13.39 25.57
C ILE A 186 -3.38 14.77 26.02
N THR A 187 -2.64 15.49 26.87
CA THR A 187 -3.06 16.82 27.38
C THR A 187 -3.19 17.85 26.26
N LEU A 188 -2.43 17.65 25.16
CA LEU A 188 -2.40 18.55 23.98
C LEU A 188 -3.55 18.27 23.00
N LYS A 189 -4.24 17.13 23.15
CA LYS A 189 -5.35 16.69 22.28
C LYS A 189 -4.97 16.68 20.80
N PRO A 190 -3.92 15.94 20.39
CA PRO A 190 -3.61 15.77 18.99
C PRO A 190 -4.69 14.93 18.28
N ASP A 191 -4.66 14.88 16.97
CA ASP A 191 -5.59 14.05 16.19
C ASP A 191 -5.29 12.56 16.31
N LEU A 192 -4.01 12.22 16.53
CA LEU A 192 -3.52 10.84 16.62
C LEU A 192 -2.25 10.79 17.47
N ILE A 193 -2.06 9.70 18.21
CA ILE A 193 -0.80 9.37 18.87
C ILE A 193 -0.30 8.05 18.34
N LEU A 194 0.95 8.02 17.87
CA LEU A 194 1.63 6.82 17.42
C LEU A 194 2.48 6.28 18.57
N LEU A 195 2.24 5.02 18.92
CA LEU A 195 2.96 4.25 19.93
C LEU A 195 4.12 3.51 19.21
N ASP A 196 5.34 4.03 19.33
CA ASP A 196 6.49 3.47 18.63
C ASP A 196 7.17 2.37 19.40
N ASN A 197 7.28 1.19 18.82
CA ASN A 197 7.94 0.01 19.39
C ASN A 197 7.43 -0.43 20.78
N MET A 198 6.20 -0.11 21.14
CA MET A 198 5.57 -0.52 22.39
C MET A 198 5.09 -1.97 22.32
N SER A 199 5.22 -2.73 23.42
CA SER A 199 4.66 -4.08 23.57
C SER A 199 3.12 -4.04 23.61
N THR A 200 2.47 -5.21 23.46
CA THR A 200 1.01 -5.34 23.61
C THR A 200 0.51 -4.91 24.97
N ASP A 201 1.28 -5.15 26.03
CA ASP A 201 0.92 -4.73 27.38
C ASP A 201 0.96 -3.20 27.51
N GLN A 202 2.01 -2.56 26.99
CA GLN A 202 2.12 -1.10 26.93
C GLN A 202 1.04 -0.46 26.05
N CYS A 203 0.70 -1.09 24.90
CA CYS A 203 -0.40 -0.64 24.07
C CYS A 203 -1.75 -0.73 24.81
N SER A 204 -1.99 -1.81 25.58
CA SER A 204 -3.20 -1.96 26.41
C SER A 204 -3.28 -0.92 27.51
N GLU A 205 -2.14 -0.63 28.17
CA GLU A 205 -2.03 0.44 29.16
C GLU A 205 -2.30 1.81 28.51
N ALA A 206 -1.71 2.09 27.34
CA ALA A 206 -1.92 3.31 26.56
C ALA A 206 -3.40 3.51 26.20
N VAL A 207 -4.09 2.45 25.76
CA VAL A 207 -5.52 2.49 25.45
C VAL A 207 -6.34 2.84 26.70
N SER A 208 -6.03 2.21 27.85
CA SER A 208 -6.70 2.49 29.13
C SER A 208 -6.52 3.92 29.60
N ILE A 209 -5.28 4.45 29.54
CA ILE A 209 -4.97 5.83 29.93
C ILE A 209 -5.66 6.83 29.00
N THR A 210 -5.64 6.57 27.67
CA THR A 210 -6.23 7.46 26.68
C THR A 210 -7.76 7.49 26.77
N ASN A 211 -8.39 6.38 27.17
CA ASN A 211 -9.83 6.26 27.39
C ASN A 211 -10.68 6.87 26.25
N GLY A 212 -10.23 6.69 24.99
CA GLY A 212 -10.93 7.18 23.80
C GLY A 212 -10.82 8.68 23.51
N LEU A 213 -10.02 9.45 24.27
CA LEU A 213 -9.84 10.89 24.06
C LEU A 213 -9.12 11.21 22.75
N VAL A 214 -8.19 10.34 22.34
CA VAL A 214 -7.37 10.48 21.12
C VAL A 214 -7.27 9.10 20.46
N LYS A 215 -7.18 9.04 19.14
CA LYS A 215 -6.92 7.78 18.42
C LYS A 215 -5.48 7.33 18.65
N LEU A 216 -5.28 6.01 18.66
CA LEU A 216 -3.97 5.39 18.85
C LEU A 216 -3.58 4.56 17.64
N GLU A 217 -2.33 4.72 17.21
CA GLU A 217 -1.68 3.90 16.18
C GLU A 217 -0.49 3.15 16.80
N ALA A 218 -0.42 1.83 16.66
CA ALA A 218 0.78 1.08 17.03
C ALA A 218 1.67 0.88 15.80
N SER A 219 2.98 1.06 16.00
CA SER A 219 4.01 0.93 14.96
C SER A 219 5.28 0.31 15.53
N GLY A 220 6.13 -0.24 14.65
CA GLY A 220 7.42 -0.82 15.03
C GLY A 220 7.34 -2.31 15.38
N GLY A 221 8.15 -3.15 14.70
CA GLY A 221 8.32 -4.56 15.01
C GLY A 221 7.09 -5.46 14.89
N ILE A 222 5.97 -4.98 14.35
CA ILE A 222 4.75 -5.77 14.24
C ILE A 222 4.87 -6.74 13.05
N ALA A 223 4.67 -8.03 13.33
CA ALA A 223 4.62 -9.11 12.36
C ALA A 223 3.17 -9.61 12.21
N ILE A 224 2.86 -10.26 11.09
CA ILE A 224 1.51 -10.78 10.85
C ILE A 224 1.09 -11.79 11.95
N THR A 225 2.05 -12.54 12.48
CA THR A 225 1.83 -13.53 13.54
C THR A 225 1.44 -12.94 14.90
N ASN A 226 1.72 -11.66 15.16
CA ASN A 226 1.34 -10.97 16.39
C ASN A 226 0.32 -9.83 16.15
N ALA A 227 -0.08 -9.59 14.90
CA ALA A 227 -1.01 -8.53 14.51
C ALA A 227 -2.33 -8.58 15.30
N LYS A 228 -2.90 -9.77 15.45
CA LYS A 228 -4.15 -9.98 16.21
C LYS A 228 -4.02 -9.58 17.68
N ALA A 229 -2.88 -9.88 18.31
CA ALA A 229 -2.61 -9.49 19.70
C ALA A 229 -2.54 -7.95 19.84
N TYR A 230 -1.85 -7.26 18.92
CA TYR A 230 -1.84 -5.80 18.89
C TYR A 230 -3.23 -5.21 18.64
N ALA A 231 -3.97 -5.74 17.67
CA ALA A 231 -5.32 -5.26 17.38
C ALA A 231 -6.29 -5.46 18.56
N ALA A 232 -6.11 -6.54 19.34
CA ALA A 232 -6.91 -6.84 20.53
C ALA A 232 -6.66 -5.89 21.71
N THR A 233 -5.54 -5.13 21.73
CA THR A 233 -5.27 -4.11 22.76
C THR A 233 -6.26 -2.97 22.72
N GLY A 234 -6.95 -2.77 21.59
CA GLY A 234 -7.91 -1.69 21.39
C GLY A 234 -7.33 -0.44 20.72
N VAL A 235 -6.13 -0.51 20.16
CA VAL A 235 -5.61 0.57 19.28
C VAL A 235 -6.47 0.70 18.01
N ASP A 236 -6.48 1.90 17.41
CA ASP A 236 -7.30 2.18 16.22
C ASP A 236 -6.61 1.77 14.92
N TYR A 237 -5.27 1.81 14.88
CA TYR A 237 -4.48 1.50 13.70
C TYR A 237 -3.24 0.67 14.02
N LEU A 238 -2.85 -0.19 13.06
CA LEU A 238 -1.52 -0.81 13.00
C LEU A 238 -0.81 -0.28 11.75
N ALA A 239 0.29 0.46 11.93
CA ALA A 239 1.09 0.99 10.85
C ALA A 239 2.15 -0.03 10.41
N ILE A 240 2.00 -0.56 9.20
CA ILE A 240 2.81 -1.67 8.68
C ILE A 240 3.62 -1.20 7.47
N GLY A 241 4.92 -0.96 7.65
CA GLY A 241 5.80 -0.52 6.58
C GLY A 241 6.04 -1.59 5.51
N SER A 242 6.07 -2.86 5.91
CA SER A 242 6.34 -3.98 5.00
C SER A 242 5.28 -4.17 3.92
N LEU A 243 4.09 -3.60 4.06
CA LEU A 243 3.06 -3.61 3.01
C LEU A 243 3.57 -3.03 1.69
N THR A 244 4.42 -2.01 1.75
CA THR A 244 4.88 -1.28 0.57
C THR A 244 6.36 -1.48 0.26
N HIS A 245 7.22 -1.76 1.25
CA HIS A 245 8.64 -1.94 0.96
C HIS A 245 9.09 -3.41 0.84
N SER A 246 8.23 -4.39 1.18
CA SER A 246 8.62 -5.81 1.20
C SER A 246 7.48 -6.77 0.81
N ALA A 247 6.45 -6.28 0.11
CA ALA A 247 5.40 -7.16 -0.38
C ALA A 247 5.94 -8.11 -1.46
N PRO A 248 5.67 -9.41 -1.38
CA PRO A 248 5.96 -10.33 -2.48
C PRO A 248 5.04 -10.02 -3.67
N ALA A 249 5.58 -10.08 -4.89
CA ALA A 249 4.79 -9.91 -6.09
C ALA A 249 3.77 -11.06 -6.25
N LEU A 250 2.57 -10.73 -6.73
CA LEU A 250 1.61 -11.77 -7.14
C LEU A 250 2.06 -12.35 -8.49
N ASP A 251 2.08 -13.68 -8.62
CA ASP A 251 2.48 -14.34 -9.86
C ASP A 251 1.38 -14.17 -10.92
N ILE A 252 1.69 -13.41 -11.98
CA ILE A 252 0.81 -13.11 -13.11
C ILE A 252 1.63 -13.23 -14.41
N GLY A 253 1.08 -13.90 -15.41
CA GLY A 253 1.72 -14.09 -16.71
C GLY A 253 0.86 -13.59 -17.85
N LEU A 254 1.47 -13.47 -19.03
CA LEU A 254 0.80 -13.20 -20.30
C LEU A 254 0.79 -14.49 -21.16
N ASP A 255 -0.38 -14.91 -21.59
CA ASP A 255 -0.58 -16.10 -22.41
C ASP A 255 -1.19 -15.73 -23.76
N PHE A 256 -0.52 -16.06 -24.83
CA PHE A 256 -1.11 -15.94 -26.16
C PHE A 256 -2.14 -17.05 -26.40
N ARG A 257 -3.31 -16.67 -26.90
CA ARG A 257 -4.30 -17.65 -27.35
C ARG A 257 -3.79 -18.32 -28.63
N LYS A 258 -3.86 -19.63 -28.69
CA LYS A 258 -3.55 -20.35 -29.92
C LYS A 258 -4.54 -19.91 -31.01
N GLY A 259 -4.03 -19.46 -32.15
CA GLY A 259 -4.86 -19.17 -33.32
C GLY A 259 -5.66 -20.43 -33.68
N LYS A 260 -6.93 -20.25 -33.98
CA LYS A 260 -7.75 -21.33 -34.60
C LYS A 260 -7.32 -21.54 -36.02
#